data_9845846aa6294ff43bd930d2252a5715
#
_entry.id   9845846aa6294ff43bd930d2252a5715
#
_cell.length_a   1.000
_cell.length_b   1.000
_cell.length_c   1.000
_cell.angle_alpha   90.00
_cell.angle_beta   90.00
_cell.angle_gamma   90.00
#
_symmetry.space_group_name_H-M   'P 1'
#
loop_
_entity.id
_entity.type
_entity.pdbx_description
1 polymer ?
#
loop_
_entity_poly.entity_id
_entity_poly.type
_entity_poly.pdbx_seq_one_letter_code
_entity_poly.pdbx_strand_id
1 'polypeptide(L)'
;PELAFDEIEGLGPNGGFTNSICHVDHALKASVSFEEFCKNPKPIVVGAVQGASCFGPAYEFTFILDTELRRRKIRDKVPMTFVTAEPYIGHLGLDGVGDTKGLLESEMREHHIKWMTSTRVKKVEDGKMHVEEVNPDGSVKTAAELPFGFSMMLPAFRGIKPLMGVEGLVNPRGFVLVDKHQQNPTYKNVFSVGVCVAIPPMGPSPVPCGVPKTGFMIESMVTATALNIGAMLRGQAPRHQGTWNAVCLADFGDSGVAFVAQPQIPPRNVNWASSGKWVHAAKIAFEKYFIRKMRKGESEPFYETAALNMLGISKLKQVITD
;
A
#
# COMPACT_ATOMS: atom_id res chain seq x y z
N PRO A 1 2.49 -3.88 13.38
CA PRO A 1 1.12 -4.29 13.03
C PRO A 1 1.06 -5.73 12.59
N GLU A 2 -0.13 -6.32 12.66
CA GLU A 2 -0.43 -7.67 12.19
C GLU A 2 -1.25 -7.60 10.89
N LEU A 3 -1.11 -8.62 10.06
CA LEU A 3 -1.95 -8.82 8.89
C LEU A 3 -3.25 -9.50 9.32
N ALA A 4 -4.39 -8.86 9.09
CA ALA A 4 -5.69 -9.28 9.60
C ALA A 4 -6.39 -10.27 8.66
N PHE A 5 -5.72 -11.35 8.26
CA PHE A 5 -6.32 -12.39 7.41
C PHE A 5 -7.52 -13.08 8.07
N ASP A 6 -7.49 -13.25 9.38
CA ASP A 6 -8.52 -13.89 10.18
C ASP A 6 -9.84 -13.10 10.30
N GLU A 7 -9.89 -11.87 9.80
CA GLU A 7 -11.12 -11.09 9.71
C GLU A 7 -12.05 -11.54 8.55
N ILE A 8 -11.53 -12.36 7.64
CA ILE A 8 -12.29 -12.91 6.49
C ILE A 8 -12.03 -14.40 6.42
N GLU A 9 -13.07 -15.20 6.51
CA GLU A 9 -12.99 -16.66 6.41
C GLU A 9 -12.32 -17.09 5.10
N GLY A 10 -11.33 -17.96 5.17
CA GLY A 10 -10.59 -18.50 4.04
C GLY A 10 -9.61 -17.55 3.36
N LEU A 11 -9.39 -16.33 3.89
CA LEU A 11 -8.41 -15.39 3.35
C LEU A 11 -6.99 -15.73 3.83
N GLY A 12 -6.01 -15.57 2.94
CA GLY A 12 -4.59 -15.61 3.28
C GLY A 12 -3.90 -16.95 3.04
N PRO A 13 -2.56 -16.99 3.16
CA PRO A 13 -1.73 -18.12 2.76
C PRO A 13 -1.56 -19.20 3.83
N ASN A 14 -2.03 -18.98 5.06
CA ASN A 14 -1.85 -19.87 6.21
C ASN A 14 -3.21 -20.48 6.61
N GLY A 15 -3.62 -21.54 5.92
CA GLY A 15 -4.91 -22.19 6.12
C GLY A 15 -6.07 -21.56 5.35
N GLY A 16 -5.80 -20.53 4.55
CA GLY A 16 -6.76 -19.94 3.60
C GLY A 16 -6.47 -20.34 2.16
N PHE A 17 -7.20 -19.74 1.24
CA PHE A 17 -7.19 -20.09 -0.18
C PHE A 17 -6.58 -19.00 -1.08
N THR A 18 -6.07 -17.89 -0.51
CA THR A 18 -5.43 -16.82 -1.27
C THR A 18 -3.95 -16.69 -0.93
N ASN A 19 -3.14 -16.31 -1.90
CA ASN A 19 -1.76 -15.94 -1.67
C ASN A 19 -1.65 -14.53 -1.05
N SER A 20 -0.46 -14.20 -0.61
CA SER A 20 -0.05 -12.89 -0.11
C SER A 20 1.38 -12.59 -0.52
N ILE A 21 1.74 -11.32 -0.57
CA ILE A 21 3.11 -10.85 -0.82
C ILE A 21 3.63 -9.94 0.30
N CYS A 22 2.93 -9.93 1.45
CA CYS A 22 3.28 -9.02 2.56
C CYS A 22 4.54 -9.42 3.33
N HIS A 23 5.02 -10.64 3.17
CA HIS A 23 6.26 -11.18 3.75
C HIS A 23 7.05 -11.96 2.69
N VAL A 24 8.36 -12.12 2.89
CA VAL A 24 9.23 -12.84 1.95
C VAL A 24 8.80 -14.30 1.76
N ASP A 25 8.47 -15.00 2.84
CA ASP A 25 7.98 -16.38 2.79
C ASP A 25 6.60 -16.50 2.11
N HIS A 26 5.73 -15.49 2.25
CA HIS A 26 4.47 -15.42 1.51
C HIS A 26 4.74 -15.27 0.00
N ALA A 27 5.66 -14.38 -0.38
CA ALA A 27 6.02 -14.17 -1.78
C ALA A 27 6.64 -15.42 -2.41
N LEU A 28 7.48 -16.14 -1.67
CA LEU A 28 8.05 -17.43 -2.12
C LEU A 28 6.96 -18.48 -2.33
N LYS A 29 6.01 -18.62 -1.40
CA LYS A 29 4.84 -19.51 -1.55
C LYS A 29 3.99 -19.10 -2.76
N ALA A 30 3.73 -17.81 -2.94
CA ALA A 30 2.97 -17.30 -4.08
C ALA A 30 3.66 -17.61 -5.41
N SER A 31 4.99 -17.53 -5.48
CA SER A 31 5.78 -17.90 -6.66
C SER A 31 5.60 -19.38 -7.01
N VAL A 32 5.71 -20.28 -6.01
CA VAL A 32 5.49 -21.72 -6.22
C VAL A 32 4.05 -22.00 -6.66
N SER A 33 3.07 -21.36 -6.02
CA SER A 33 1.66 -21.47 -6.38
C SER A 33 1.39 -21.01 -7.81
N PHE A 34 2.06 -19.93 -8.26
CA PHE A 34 1.93 -19.42 -9.61
C PHE A 34 2.53 -20.37 -10.67
N GLU A 35 3.69 -20.99 -10.38
CA GLU A 35 4.28 -21.99 -11.28
C GLU A 35 3.35 -23.21 -11.45
N GLU A 36 2.71 -23.65 -10.37
CA GLU A 36 1.72 -24.74 -10.46
C GLU A 36 0.47 -24.33 -11.23
N PHE A 37 -0.04 -23.12 -10.97
CA PHE A 37 -1.15 -22.53 -11.68
C PHE A 37 -0.91 -22.49 -13.21
N CYS A 38 0.30 -22.14 -13.65
CA CYS A 38 0.64 -22.05 -15.07
C CYS A 38 0.55 -23.39 -15.82
N LYS A 39 0.54 -24.54 -15.14
CA LYS A 39 0.34 -25.86 -15.76
C LYS A 39 -1.10 -26.12 -16.16
N ASN A 40 -2.05 -25.52 -15.43
CA ASN A 40 -3.50 -25.63 -15.71
C ASN A 40 -4.17 -24.26 -15.48
N PRO A 41 -4.00 -23.30 -16.41
CA PRO A 41 -4.49 -21.94 -16.25
C PRO A 41 -6.02 -21.88 -16.06
N LYS A 42 -6.46 -21.05 -15.10
CA LYS A 42 -7.85 -20.78 -14.75
C LYS A 42 -8.00 -19.27 -14.53
N PRO A 43 -9.18 -18.73 -14.17
CA PRO A 43 -9.29 -17.32 -13.81
C PRO A 43 -8.37 -16.92 -12.64
N ILE A 44 -7.97 -15.65 -12.63
CA ILE A 44 -7.21 -15.02 -11.55
C ILE A 44 -8.05 -13.94 -10.87
N VAL A 45 -8.04 -13.91 -9.54
CA VAL A 45 -8.59 -12.79 -8.74
C VAL A 45 -7.47 -12.19 -7.89
N VAL A 46 -7.20 -10.91 -8.07
CA VAL A 46 -6.19 -10.14 -7.33
C VAL A 46 -6.82 -8.89 -6.74
N GLY A 47 -6.33 -8.40 -5.62
CA GLY A 47 -6.82 -7.13 -5.10
C GLY A 47 -6.49 -6.84 -3.66
N ALA A 48 -7.32 -5.99 -3.05
CA ALA A 48 -7.18 -5.56 -1.67
C ALA A 48 -8.55 -5.52 -0.98
N VAL A 49 -8.65 -6.18 0.17
CA VAL A 49 -9.92 -6.31 0.90
C VAL A 49 -10.27 -5.03 1.65
N GLN A 50 -11.47 -5.00 2.24
CA GLN A 50 -11.93 -3.92 3.12
C GLN A 50 -10.93 -3.64 4.25
N GLY A 51 -10.71 -2.36 4.53
CA GLY A 51 -9.76 -1.91 5.53
C GLY A 51 -8.27 -2.01 5.13
N ALA A 52 -7.97 -2.54 3.95
CA ALA A 52 -6.60 -2.50 3.42
C ALA A 52 -6.11 -1.06 3.26
N SER A 53 -4.81 -0.86 3.40
CA SER A 53 -4.14 0.43 3.25
C SER A 53 -2.97 0.42 2.27
N CYS A 54 -2.77 -0.68 1.55
CA CYS A 54 -1.68 -0.85 0.58
C CYS A 54 -2.24 -1.27 -0.77
N PHE A 55 -2.84 -0.35 -1.51
CA PHE A 55 -3.46 -0.64 -2.82
C PHE A 55 -2.42 -0.72 -3.94
N GLY A 56 -1.39 0.13 -3.92
CA GLY A 56 -0.33 0.15 -4.94
C GLY A 56 0.26 -1.23 -5.26
N PRO A 57 0.69 -2.03 -4.26
CA PRO A 57 1.20 -3.38 -4.49
C PRO A 57 0.19 -4.34 -5.13
N ALA A 58 -1.12 -4.16 -4.92
CA ALA A 58 -2.14 -4.97 -5.59
C ALA A 58 -2.19 -4.68 -7.10
N TYR A 59 -2.16 -3.39 -7.48
CA TYR A 59 -2.05 -2.99 -8.90
C TYR A 59 -0.76 -3.52 -9.52
N GLU A 60 0.37 -3.26 -8.90
CA GLU A 60 1.68 -3.70 -9.37
C GLU A 60 1.70 -5.22 -9.61
N PHE A 61 1.27 -6.01 -8.64
CA PHE A 61 1.21 -7.46 -8.75
C PHE A 61 0.27 -7.93 -9.88
N THR A 62 -0.88 -7.28 -10.05
CA THR A 62 -1.84 -7.60 -11.12
C THR A 62 -1.22 -7.45 -12.50
N PHE A 63 -0.53 -6.34 -12.76
CA PHE A 63 0.10 -6.08 -14.05
C PHE A 63 1.38 -6.90 -14.27
N ILE A 64 2.13 -7.20 -13.22
CA ILE A 64 3.27 -8.13 -13.30
C ILE A 64 2.78 -9.53 -13.69
N LEU A 65 1.68 -10.01 -13.11
CA LEU A 65 1.07 -11.28 -13.53
C LEU A 65 0.63 -11.26 -14.99
N ASP A 66 -0.03 -10.19 -15.44
CA ASP A 66 -0.43 -10.03 -16.83
C ASP A 66 0.77 -10.12 -17.78
N THR A 67 1.83 -9.36 -17.47
CA THR A 67 3.06 -9.35 -18.26
C THR A 67 3.73 -10.73 -18.29
N GLU A 68 3.78 -11.43 -17.15
CA GLU A 68 4.37 -12.78 -17.10
C GLU A 68 3.53 -13.81 -17.85
N LEU A 69 2.21 -13.74 -17.76
CA LEU A 69 1.29 -14.60 -18.55
C LEU A 69 1.43 -14.34 -20.05
N ARG A 70 1.66 -13.09 -20.48
CA ARG A 70 1.94 -12.74 -21.88
C ARG A 70 3.28 -13.32 -22.32
N ARG A 71 4.34 -13.22 -21.51
CA ARG A 71 5.65 -13.82 -21.78
C ARG A 71 5.56 -15.34 -21.95
N ARG A 72 4.71 -16.00 -21.16
CA ARG A 72 4.44 -17.45 -21.23
C ARG A 72 3.46 -17.83 -22.34
N LYS A 73 2.85 -16.87 -23.04
CA LYS A 73 1.87 -17.08 -24.13
C LYS A 73 0.61 -17.85 -23.66
N ILE A 74 0.17 -17.58 -22.44
CA ILE A 74 -1.04 -18.18 -21.85
C ILE A 74 -2.07 -17.15 -21.37
N ARG A 75 -1.77 -15.84 -21.55
CA ARG A 75 -2.63 -14.75 -21.05
C ARG A 75 -4.07 -14.79 -21.56
N ASP A 76 -4.25 -15.19 -22.81
CA ASP A 76 -5.56 -15.34 -23.47
C ASP A 76 -6.47 -16.40 -22.84
N LYS A 77 -5.89 -17.35 -22.10
CA LYS A 77 -6.61 -18.41 -21.37
C LYS A 77 -6.98 -18.02 -19.95
N VAL A 78 -6.51 -16.86 -19.47
CA VAL A 78 -6.62 -16.46 -18.07
C VAL A 78 -7.45 -15.18 -17.94
N PRO A 79 -8.78 -15.29 -17.71
CA PRO A 79 -9.55 -14.13 -17.27
C PRO A 79 -9.01 -13.57 -15.97
N MET A 80 -8.80 -12.25 -15.89
CA MET A 80 -8.30 -11.59 -14.70
C MET A 80 -9.33 -10.59 -14.16
N THR A 81 -9.53 -10.60 -12.84
CA THR A 81 -10.42 -9.67 -12.13
C THR A 81 -9.68 -9.04 -10.97
N PHE A 82 -9.68 -7.72 -10.93
CA PHE A 82 -9.18 -6.94 -9.81
C PHE A 82 -10.34 -6.57 -8.87
N VAL A 83 -10.23 -6.91 -7.58
CA VAL A 83 -11.26 -6.63 -6.56
C VAL A 83 -10.70 -5.68 -5.54
N THR A 84 -11.37 -4.55 -5.31
CA THR A 84 -10.87 -3.55 -4.37
C THR A 84 -11.98 -2.89 -3.54
N ALA A 85 -11.64 -2.58 -2.30
CA ALA A 85 -12.45 -1.75 -1.42
C ALA A 85 -12.52 -0.28 -1.88
N GLU A 86 -11.63 0.16 -2.73
CA GLU A 86 -11.57 1.54 -3.22
C GLU A 86 -12.86 1.96 -3.90
N PRO A 87 -13.32 3.21 -3.73
CA PRO A 87 -14.54 3.71 -4.38
C PRO A 87 -14.39 3.84 -5.90
N TYR A 88 -13.16 3.94 -6.40
CA TYR A 88 -12.80 3.96 -7.82
C TYR A 88 -11.35 3.50 -8.01
N ILE A 89 -11.01 3.02 -9.20
CA ILE A 89 -9.65 2.61 -9.56
C ILE A 89 -8.71 3.81 -9.43
N GLY A 90 -7.57 3.60 -8.75
CA GLY A 90 -6.57 4.64 -8.55
C GLY A 90 -6.86 5.62 -7.42
N HIS A 91 -7.86 5.34 -6.57
CA HIS A 91 -8.07 6.08 -5.32
C HIS A 91 -6.88 5.91 -4.36
N LEU A 92 -6.27 4.72 -4.32
CA LEU A 92 -5.04 4.37 -3.58
C LEU A 92 -5.11 4.61 -2.05
N GLY A 93 -6.31 4.77 -1.49
CA GLY A 93 -6.47 5.23 -0.09
C GLY A 93 -6.07 6.70 0.13
N LEU A 94 -5.90 7.47 -0.94
CA LEU A 94 -5.37 8.83 -0.97
C LEU A 94 -6.30 9.85 -1.64
N ASP A 95 -7.49 9.44 -2.04
CA ASP A 95 -8.39 10.21 -2.91
C ASP A 95 -7.76 10.52 -4.28
N GLY A 96 -7.00 9.54 -4.80
CA GLY A 96 -6.21 9.68 -6.02
C GLY A 96 -4.96 10.56 -5.86
N VAL A 97 -4.07 10.53 -6.85
CA VAL A 97 -2.91 11.43 -6.96
C VAL A 97 -2.72 11.79 -8.43
N GLY A 98 -2.80 13.07 -8.79
CA GLY A 98 -2.85 13.46 -10.20
C GLY A 98 -3.96 12.73 -10.94
N ASP A 99 -3.67 12.19 -12.11
CA ASP A 99 -4.61 11.38 -12.89
C ASP A 99 -4.39 9.87 -12.69
N THR A 100 -4.12 9.40 -11.46
CA THR A 100 -4.00 7.96 -11.20
C THR A 100 -5.25 7.18 -11.59
N LYS A 101 -6.43 7.79 -11.52
CA LYS A 101 -7.69 7.17 -11.97
C LYS A 101 -7.65 6.89 -13.46
N GLY A 102 -7.47 7.89 -14.29
CA GLY A 102 -7.46 7.75 -15.74
C GLY A 102 -6.37 6.81 -16.23
N LEU A 103 -5.14 6.95 -15.68
CA LEU A 103 -4.00 6.12 -16.03
C LEU A 103 -4.26 4.64 -15.71
N LEU A 104 -4.65 4.30 -14.48
CA LEU A 104 -4.85 2.91 -14.07
C LEU A 104 -6.09 2.27 -14.72
N GLU A 105 -7.17 3.01 -14.91
CA GLU A 105 -8.31 2.51 -15.67
C GLU A 105 -7.96 2.24 -17.15
N SER A 106 -7.11 3.07 -17.78
CA SER A 106 -6.64 2.84 -19.14
C SER A 106 -5.81 1.57 -19.22
N GLU A 107 -4.83 1.43 -18.34
CA GLU A 107 -3.99 0.22 -18.26
C GLU A 107 -4.86 -1.04 -18.03
N MET A 108 -5.83 -1.00 -17.11
CA MET A 108 -6.74 -2.13 -16.89
C MET A 108 -7.52 -2.51 -18.16
N ARG A 109 -8.02 -1.52 -18.90
CA ARG A 109 -8.75 -1.76 -20.17
C ARG A 109 -7.84 -2.33 -21.24
N GLU A 110 -6.65 -1.76 -21.44
CA GLU A 110 -5.67 -2.20 -22.44
C GLU A 110 -5.21 -3.65 -22.20
N HIS A 111 -5.09 -4.04 -20.93
CA HIS A 111 -4.68 -5.38 -20.52
C HIS A 111 -5.87 -6.34 -20.33
N HIS A 112 -7.09 -5.94 -20.69
CA HIS A 112 -8.31 -6.76 -20.55
C HIS A 112 -8.51 -7.32 -19.14
N ILE A 113 -8.22 -6.49 -18.11
CA ILE A 113 -8.44 -6.81 -16.71
C ILE A 113 -9.77 -6.22 -16.27
N LYS A 114 -10.69 -7.05 -15.83
CA LYS A 114 -11.95 -6.60 -15.22
C LYS A 114 -11.69 -6.08 -13.81
N TRP A 115 -12.51 -5.16 -13.33
CA TRP A 115 -12.41 -4.69 -11.95
C TRP A 115 -13.77 -4.52 -11.27
N MET A 116 -13.75 -4.63 -9.95
CA MET A 116 -14.86 -4.35 -9.06
C MET A 116 -14.37 -3.42 -7.96
N THR A 117 -14.94 -2.22 -7.88
CA THR A 117 -14.68 -1.20 -6.84
C THR A 117 -15.79 -1.19 -5.80
N SER A 118 -15.61 -0.48 -4.70
CA SER A 118 -16.56 -0.48 -3.57
C SER A 118 -16.98 -1.90 -3.20
N THR A 119 -16.04 -2.85 -3.23
CA THR A 119 -16.33 -4.28 -3.09
C THR A 119 -15.68 -4.83 -1.82
N ARG A 120 -16.49 -5.52 -1.02
CA ARG A 120 -16.00 -6.26 0.15
C ARG A 120 -15.98 -7.77 -0.12
N VAL A 121 -14.94 -8.43 0.38
CA VAL A 121 -14.84 -9.89 0.37
C VAL A 121 -15.54 -10.43 1.61
N LYS A 122 -16.49 -11.35 1.42
CA LYS A 122 -17.27 -11.95 2.51
C LYS A 122 -16.59 -13.21 3.05
N LYS A 123 -16.17 -14.08 2.16
CA LYS A 123 -15.41 -15.30 2.45
C LYS A 123 -14.70 -15.79 1.20
N VAL A 124 -13.74 -16.66 1.40
CA VAL A 124 -13.03 -17.37 0.33
C VAL A 124 -13.12 -18.86 0.58
N GLU A 125 -13.45 -19.62 -0.44
CA GLU A 125 -13.46 -21.07 -0.46
C GLU A 125 -12.45 -21.56 -1.50
N ASP A 126 -12.18 -22.86 -1.54
CA ASP A 126 -11.29 -23.42 -2.55
C ASP A 126 -11.81 -23.11 -3.97
N GLY A 127 -11.01 -22.35 -4.71
CA GLY A 127 -11.34 -21.93 -6.07
C GLY A 127 -12.46 -20.91 -6.22
N LYS A 128 -12.99 -20.31 -5.14
CA LYS A 128 -14.12 -19.38 -5.19
C LYS A 128 -14.01 -18.26 -4.15
N MET A 129 -14.24 -17.03 -4.58
CA MET A 129 -14.32 -15.85 -3.72
C MET A 129 -15.72 -15.25 -3.76
N HIS A 130 -16.34 -15.06 -2.58
CA HIS A 130 -17.64 -14.41 -2.42
C HIS A 130 -17.46 -12.94 -2.13
N VAL A 131 -18.02 -12.10 -2.99
CA VAL A 131 -17.87 -10.64 -2.92
C VAL A 131 -19.22 -9.94 -2.95
N GLU A 132 -19.26 -8.74 -2.36
CA GLU A 132 -20.40 -7.84 -2.42
C GLU A 132 -19.92 -6.45 -2.85
N GLU A 133 -20.40 -5.98 -4.00
CA GLU A 133 -20.30 -4.58 -4.39
C GLU A 133 -21.37 -3.80 -3.63
N VAL A 134 -21.02 -2.64 -3.07
CA VAL A 134 -21.93 -1.84 -2.26
C VAL A 134 -22.17 -0.46 -2.86
N ASN A 135 -23.36 0.08 -2.61
CA ASN A 135 -23.75 1.43 -2.95
C ASN A 135 -23.09 2.47 -2.01
N PRO A 136 -23.12 3.77 -2.35
CA PRO A 136 -22.60 4.83 -1.48
C PRO A 136 -23.22 4.87 -0.08
N ASP A 137 -24.46 4.39 0.08
CA ASP A 137 -25.15 4.28 1.36
C ASP A 137 -24.77 3.01 2.17
N GLY A 138 -23.87 2.17 1.62
CA GLY A 138 -23.43 0.92 2.25
C GLY A 138 -24.33 -0.29 2.01
N SER A 139 -25.47 -0.12 1.34
CA SER A 139 -26.35 -1.22 0.95
C SER A 139 -25.70 -2.10 -0.12
N VAL A 140 -26.04 -3.39 -0.15
CA VAL A 140 -25.52 -4.32 -1.17
C VAL A 140 -26.14 -3.98 -2.51
N LYS A 141 -25.29 -3.66 -3.50
CA LYS A 141 -25.69 -3.45 -4.89
C LYS A 141 -25.76 -4.78 -5.65
N THR A 142 -24.73 -5.59 -5.52
CA THR A 142 -24.60 -6.88 -6.20
C THR A 142 -23.78 -7.84 -5.37
N ALA A 143 -24.21 -9.09 -5.23
CA ALA A 143 -23.40 -10.16 -4.70
C ALA A 143 -22.94 -11.06 -5.85
N ALA A 144 -21.70 -11.51 -5.81
CA ALA A 144 -21.11 -12.34 -6.85
C ALA A 144 -20.17 -13.41 -6.26
N GLU A 145 -20.06 -14.51 -7.01
CA GLU A 145 -19.07 -15.56 -6.79
C GLU A 145 -18.03 -15.49 -7.91
N LEU A 146 -16.77 -15.30 -7.55
CA LEU A 146 -15.68 -15.19 -8.51
C LEU A 146 -14.86 -16.49 -8.48
N PRO A 147 -14.90 -17.30 -9.54
CA PRO A 147 -14.06 -18.49 -9.62
C PRO A 147 -12.60 -18.08 -9.85
N PHE A 148 -11.65 -18.81 -9.23
CA PHE A 148 -10.22 -18.58 -9.45
C PHE A 148 -9.42 -19.89 -9.36
N GLY A 149 -8.30 -19.94 -10.06
CA GLY A 149 -7.25 -20.94 -9.88
C GLY A 149 -6.03 -20.38 -9.18
N PHE A 150 -5.91 -19.05 -9.21
CA PHE A 150 -4.88 -18.30 -8.46
C PHE A 150 -5.50 -17.01 -7.93
N SER A 151 -5.22 -16.70 -6.66
CA SER A 151 -5.63 -15.43 -6.06
C SER A 151 -4.54 -14.89 -5.16
N MET A 152 -4.32 -13.56 -5.21
CA MET A 152 -3.50 -12.82 -4.26
C MET A 152 -4.31 -11.63 -3.73
N MET A 153 -4.53 -11.59 -2.42
CA MET A 153 -5.29 -10.53 -1.78
C MET A 153 -4.49 -9.86 -0.67
N LEU A 154 -4.46 -8.54 -0.69
CA LEU A 154 -3.86 -7.76 0.38
C LEU A 154 -4.88 -7.57 1.51
N PRO A 155 -4.54 -7.98 2.76
CA PRO A 155 -5.43 -7.84 3.91
C PRO A 155 -5.40 -6.44 4.49
N ALA A 156 -6.31 -6.17 5.41
CA ALA A 156 -6.19 -5.06 6.33
C ALA A 156 -5.01 -5.25 7.29
N PHE A 157 -4.55 -4.15 7.88
CA PHE A 157 -3.65 -4.17 9.03
C PHE A 157 -4.41 -3.85 10.32
N ARG A 158 -3.89 -4.38 11.43
CA ARG A 158 -4.29 -3.99 12.79
C ARG A 158 -3.07 -3.91 13.70
N GLY A 159 -3.21 -3.29 14.85
CA GLY A 159 -2.19 -3.29 15.90
C GLY A 159 -1.96 -4.68 16.48
N ILE A 160 -0.87 -4.83 17.22
CA ILE A 160 -0.54 -6.09 17.92
C ILE A 160 -1.40 -6.25 19.19
N LYS A 161 -1.76 -7.49 19.53
CA LYS A 161 -2.60 -7.80 20.69
C LYS A 161 -2.16 -7.12 22.00
N PRO A 162 -0.86 -7.07 22.37
CA PRO A 162 -0.42 -6.45 23.62
C PRO A 162 -0.74 -4.95 23.76
N LEU A 163 -0.98 -4.24 22.65
CA LEU A 163 -1.30 -2.82 22.64
C LEU A 163 -2.81 -2.54 22.53
N MET A 164 -3.59 -3.56 22.17
CA MET A 164 -5.05 -3.38 21.99
C MET A 164 -5.72 -2.92 23.28
N GLY A 165 -6.53 -1.85 23.17
CA GLY A 165 -7.31 -1.31 24.28
C GLY A 165 -6.51 -0.49 25.30
N VAL A 166 -5.21 -0.25 25.09
CA VAL A 166 -4.45 0.65 25.97
C VAL A 166 -4.90 2.09 25.72
N GLU A 167 -5.62 2.63 26.70
CA GLU A 167 -6.20 3.96 26.63
C GLU A 167 -5.15 5.05 26.42
N GLY A 168 -5.41 5.99 25.52
CA GLY A 168 -4.50 7.07 25.17
C GLY A 168 -3.27 6.67 24.36
N LEU A 169 -2.99 5.37 24.20
CA LEU A 169 -1.87 4.89 23.41
C LEU A 169 -2.28 4.56 21.98
N VAL A 170 -3.39 3.85 21.80
CA VAL A 170 -3.81 3.33 20.50
C VAL A 170 -5.26 3.69 20.17
N ASN A 171 -5.59 3.66 18.87
CA ASN A 171 -6.97 3.71 18.39
C ASN A 171 -7.64 2.33 18.50
N PRO A 172 -8.98 2.21 18.21
CA PRO A 172 -9.69 0.93 18.28
C PRO A 172 -9.11 -0.20 17.41
N ARG A 173 -8.36 0.13 16.36
CA ARG A 173 -7.65 -0.84 15.49
C ARG A 173 -6.24 -1.19 16.03
N GLY A 174 -5.83 -0.63 17.18
CA GLY A 174 -4.52 -0.87 17.80
C GLY A 174 -3.35 -0.10 17.17
N PHE A 175 -3.61 0.91 16.32
CA PHE A 175 -2.58 1.80 15.80
C PHE A 175 -2.24 2.89 16.81
N VAL A 176 -0.97 3.22 16.94
CA VAL A 176 -0.48 4.18 17.92
C VAL A 176 -0.85 5.60 17.54
N LEU A 177 -1.46 6.32 18.49
CA LEU A 177 -1.77 7.74 18.36
C LEU A 177 -0.47 8.55 18.49
N VAL A 178 -0.24 9.48 17.56
CA VAL A 178 0.92 10.36 17.57
C VAL A 178 0.53 11.78 17.22
N ASP A 179 1.31 12.73 17.75
CA ASP A 179 1.26 14.13 17.35
C ASP A 179 2.14 14.42 16.11
N LYS A 180 2.27 15.67 15.73
CA LYS A 180 3.09 16.14 14.60
C LYS A 180 4.60 15.82 14.71
N HIS A 181 5.06 15.48 15.92
CA HIS A 181 6.46 15.12 16.22
C HIS A 181 6.67 13.60 16.31
N GLN A 182 5.68 12.79 15.93
CA GLN A 182 5.64 11.33 16.07
C GLN A 182 5.65 10.85 17.53
N GLN A 183 5.37 11.71 18.49
CA GLN A 183 5.28 11.44 19.92
C GLN A 183 3.84 11.12 20.31
N ASN A 184 3.63 10.14 21.19
CA ASN A 184 2.28 9.87 21.70
C ASN A 184 1.82 11.04 22.62
N PRO A 185 0.57 11.54 22.48
CA PRO A 185 0.08 12.67 23.28
C PRO A 185 -0.02 12.38 24.77
N THR A 186 -0.28 11.13 25.17
CA THR A 186 -0.41 10.71 26.57
C THR A 186 0.92 10.24 27.15
N TYR A 187 1.60 9.35 26.44
CA TYR A 187 2.86 8.72 26.90
C TYR A 187 4.05 9.39 26.22
N LYS A 188 4.59 10.44 26.85
CA LYS A 188 5.62 11.31 26.26
C LYS A 188 6.97 10.64 25.94
N ASN A 189 7.23 9.46 26.47
CA ASN A 189 8.39 8.63 26.18
C ASN A 189 8.14 7.60 25.05
N VAL A 190 6.93 7.59 24.45
CA VAL A 190 6.56 6.69 23.36
C VAL A 190 6.50 7.46 22.05
N PHE A 191 7.19 6.94 21.05
CA PHE A 191 7.15 7.39 19.65
C PHE A 191 6.69 6.26 18.75
N SER A 192 6.07 6.58 17.63
CA SER A 192 5.69 5.59 16.63
C SER A 192 5.87 6.11 15.22
N VAL A 193 6.32 5.21 14.32
CA VAL A 193 6.59 5.52 12.92
C VAL A 193 6.07 4.43 12.00
N GLY A 194 5.81 4.76 10.75
CA GLY A 194 5.43 3.79 9.72
C GLY A 194 4.03 3.23 9.90
N VAL A 195 3.88 1.95 9.57
CA VAL A 195 2.55 1.29 9.51
C VAL A 195 1.87 1.22 10.88
N CYS A 196 2.62 1.35 11.98
CA CYS A 196 2.08 1.38 13.34
C CYS A 196 1.27 2.64 13.68
N VAL A 197 1.43 3.73 12.89
CA VAL A 197 0.83 5.03 13.20
C VAL A 197 -0.64 5.06 12.81
N ALA A 198 -1.49 5.59 13.70
CA ALA A 198 -2.89 5.87 13.43
C ALA A 198 -3.01 7.09 12.50
N ILE A 199 -3.48 6.87 11.27
CA ILE A 199 -3.82 7.93 10.33
C ILE A 199 -5.27 7.73 9.92
N PRO A 200 -6.14 8.73 10.08
CA PRO A 200 -7.53 8.62 9.68
C PRO A 200 -7.67 8.45 8.16
N PRO A 201 -8.74 7.79 7.68
CA PRO A 201 -9.07 7.71 6.25
C PRO A 201 -9.19 9.09 5.60
N MET A 202 -8.98 9.15 4.27
CA MET A 202 -9.09 10.40 3.49
C MET A 202 -10.52 10.94 3.34
N GLY A 203 -11.49 10.18 3.76
CA GLY A 203 -12.90 10.53 3.71
C GLY A 203 -13.77 9.29 3.84
N PRO A 204 -15.10 9.45 3.85
CA PRO A 204 -16.02 8.32 3.85
C PRO A 204 -15.92 7.56 2.53
N SER A 205 -15.89 6.25 2.60
CA SER A 205 -15.98 5.35 1.45
C SER A 205 -17.02 4.26 1.73
N PRO A 206 -17.74 3.76 0.71
CA PRO A 206 -18.76 2.72 0.89
C PRO A 206 -18.19 1.46 1.56
N VAL A 207 -16.96 1.13 1.22
CA VAL A 207 -16.16 0.08 1.86
C VAL A 207 -14.94 0.75 2.51
N PRO A 208 -14.60 0.46 3.78
CA PRO A 208 -13.49 1.09 4.46
C PRO A 208 -12.15 0.93 3.73
N CYS A 209 -11.47 2.04 3.49
CA CYS A 209 -10.13 2.13 2.90
C CYS A 209 -9.17 2.80 3.89
N GLY A 210 -8.03 2.16 4.16
CA GLY A 210 -6.98 2.77 4.97
C GLY A 210 -6.06 3.68 4.16
N VAL A 211 -5.33 4.55 4.85
CA VAL A 211 -4.30 5.42 4.24
C VAL A 211 -2.98 4.66 4.17
N PRO A 212 -2.33 4.57 3.00
CA PRO A 212 -1.03 3.94 2.88
C PRO A 212 0.05 4.73 3.63
N LYS A 213 1.00 4.02 4.24
CA LYS A 213 2.21 4.57 4.81
C LYS A 213 3.35 4.19 3.87
N THR A 214 3.65 5.06 2.91
CA THR A 214 4.64 4.80 1.85
C THR A 214 6.06 4.86 2.39
N GLY A 215 7.01 4.21 1.72
CA GLY A 215 8.39 4.13 2.19
C GLY A 215 9.03 5.50 2.45
N PHE A 216 8.87 6.46 1.54
CA PHE A 216 9.41 7.80 1.70
C PHE A 216 8.75 8.57 2.87
N MET A 217 7.43 8.42 3.04
CA MET A 217 6.71 8.96 4.21
C MET A 217 7.26 8.39 5.52
N ILE A 218 7.53 7.07 5.55
CA ILE A 218 8.09 6.40 6.73
C ILE A 218 9.50 6.91 7.02
N GLU A 219 10.37 7.07 6.02
CA GLU A 219 11.70 7.65 6.21
C GLU A 219 11.63 9.07 6.79
N SER A 220 10.69 9.89 6.32
CA SER A 220 10.40 11.22 6.86
C SER A 220 10.03 11.18 8.36
N MET A 221 9.16 10.23 8.75
CA MET A 221 8.79 10.00 10.16
C MET A 221 10.00 9.57 10.99
N VAL A 222 10.81 8.64 10.48
CA VAL A 222 12.01 8.13 11.17
C VAL A 222 13.03 9.23 11.41
N THR A 223 13.34 10.03 10.39
CA THR A 223 14.29 11.15 10.51
C THR A 223 13.83 12.16 11.56
N ALA A 224 12.55 12.58 11.51
CA ALA A 224 12.00 13.52 12.51
C ALA A 224 12.05 12.92 13.92
N THR A 225 11.68 11.64 14.08
CA THR A 225 11.68 10.95 15.38
C THR A 225 13.09 10.85 15.97
N ALA A 226 14.07 10.42 15.17
CA ALA A 226 15.45 10.27 15.64
C ALA A 226 16.03 11.62 16.15
N LEU A 227 15.78 12.71 15.41
CA LEU A 227 16.21 14.06 15.81
C LEU A 227 15.48 14.54 17.08
N ASN A 228 14.19 14.27 17.21
CA ASN A 228 13.40 14.64 18.38
C ASN A 228 13.84 13.86 19.63
N ILE A 229 14.07 12.56 19.52
CA ILE A 229 14.61 11.75 20.64
C ILE A 229 15.99 12.28 21.05
N GLY A 230 16.88 12.54 20.08
CA GLY A 230 18.18 13.13 20.36
C GLY A 230 18.10 14.51 21.04
N ALA A 231 17.13 15.36 20.68
CA ALA A 231 16.88 16.63 21.34
C ALA A 231 16.41 16.42 22.79
N MET A 232 15.47 15.53 23.02
CA MET A 232 14.94 15.22 24.35
C MET A 232 16.01 14.66 25.29
N LEU A 233 16.91 13.81 24.81
CA LEU A 233 18.05 13.30 25.59
C LEU A 233 19.02 14.42 26.03
N ARG A 234 18.99 15.56 25.34
CA ARG A 234 19.73 16.77 25.71
C ARG A 234 18.91 17.80 26.50
N GLY A 235 17.71 17.41 26.95
CA GLY A 235 16.79 18.30 27.70
C GLY A 235 16.09 19.35 26.83
N GLN A 236 16.06 19.17 25.51
CA GLN A 236 15.38 20.05 24.55
C GLN A 236 14.01 19.48 24.14
N ALA A 237 13.05 20.35 23.83
CA ALA A 237 11.74 19.93 23.33
C ALA A 237 11.82 19.37 21.88
N PRO A 238 10.93 18.42 21.51
CA PRO A 238 10.76 17.98 20.13
C PRO A 238 10.35 19.16 19.23
N ARG A 239 11.02 19.34 18.09
CA ARG A 239 10.71 20.42 17.13
C ARG A 239 10.65 19.96 15.67
N HIS A 240 11.21 18.81 15.36
CA HIS A 240 11.25 18.30 13.98
C HIS A 240 9.93 17.63 13.60
N GLN A 241 9.48 17.88 12.37
CA GLN A 241 8.26 17.31 11.80
C GLN A 241 8.59 16.72 10.44
N GLY A 242 8.06 15.53 10.17
CA GLY A 242 8.15 14.91 8.84
C GLY A 242 7.26 15.64 7.83
N THR A 243 7.69 15.67 6.56
CA THR A 243 6.88 16.23 5.47
C THR A 243 5.76 15.30 5.04
N TRP A 244 5.93 14.01 5.25
CA TRP A 244 5.00 12.97 4.81
C TRP A 244 4.72 13.02 3.31
N ASN A 245 5.76 13.27 2.53
CA ASN A 245 5.67 13.23 1.07
C ASN A 245 5.61 11.78 0.57
N ALA A 246 5.02 11.56 -0.59
CA ALA A 246 5.07 10.28 -1.29
C ALA A 246 5.72 10.43 -2.65
N VAL A 247 6.63 9.50 -2.96
CA VAL A 247 7.17 9.24 -4.29
C VAL A 247 7.01 7.75 -4.53
N CYS A 248 6.19 7.36 -5.47
CA CYS A 248 5.84 5.97 -5.71
C CYS A 248 6.08 5.58 -7.16
N LEU A 249 6.60 4.37 -7.35
CA LEU A 249 6.79 3.73 -8.63
C LEU A 249 6.09 2.37 -8.59
N ALA A 250 5.04 2.19 -9.36
CA ALA A 250 4.38 0.90 -9.56
C ALA A 250 4.87 0.29 -10.87
N ASP A 251 5.54 -0.85 -10.79
CA ASP A 251 6.09 -1.57 -11.94
C ASP A 251 5.06 -2.55 -12.50
N PHE A 252 4.88 -2.56 -13.81
CA PHE A 252 3.97 -3.45 -14.52
C PHE A 252 4.71 -4.55 -15.32
N GLY A 253 6.02 -4.65 -15.11
CA GLY A 253 6.87 -5.65 -15.74
C GLY A 253 7.44 -5.25 -17.12
N ASP A 254 6.80 -4.30 -17.84
CA ASP A 254 7.27 -3.73 -19.10
C ASP A 254 6.96 -2.23 -19.21
N SER A 255 6.15 -1.70 -18.32
CA SER A 255 5.75 -0.30 -18.16
C SER A 255 5.53 -0.01 -16.68
N GLY A 256 4.86 1.07 -16.33
CA GLY A 256 4.45 1.35 -14.97
C GLY A 256 3.78 2.69 -14.79
N VAL A 257 3.34 2.97 -13.57
CA VAL A 257 2.78 4.25 -13.14
C VAL A 257 3.62 4.82 -11.99
N ALA A 258 4.01 6.07 -12.13
CA ALA A 258 4.67 6.84 -11.07
C ALA A 258 3.76 7.94 -10.59
N PHE A 259 3.82 8.26 -9.28
CA PHE A 259 3.17 9.45 -8.77
C PHE A 259 3.98 10.14 -7.67
N VAL A 260 3.79 11.45 -7.56
CA VAL A 260 4.37 12.31 -6.52
C VAL A 260 3.26 13.09 -5.85
N ALA A 261 3.17 12.98 -4.53
CA ALA A 261 2.23 13.71 -3.69
C ALA A 261 2.99 14.43 -2.56
N GLN A 262 2.90 15.76 -2.50
CA GLN A 262 3.60 16.56 -1.49
C GLN A 262 2.63 17.55 -0.81
N PRO A 263 2.25 17.28 0.45
CA PRO A 263 2.40 16.03 1.19
C PRO A 263 1.52 14.90 0.59
N GLN A 264 1.72 13.67 1.05
CA GLN A 264 0.87 12.54 0.64
C GLN A 264 -0.61 12.77 0.98
N ILE A 265 -0.87 13.31 2.16
CA ILE A 265 -2.19 13.64 2.67
C ILE A 265 -2.58 15.06 2.23
N PRO A 266 -3.75 15.25 1.61
CA PRO A 266 -4.22 16.59 1.20
C PRO A 266 -4.34 17.58 2.39
N PRO A 267 -4.23 18.90 2.13
CA PRO A 267 -4.04 19.54 0.82
C PRO A 267 -2.61 19.38 0.29
N ARG A 268 -2.47 19.22 -1.03
CA ARG A 268 -1.19 18.95 -1.70
C ARG A 268 -0.69 20.16 -2.48
N ASN A 269 0.61 20.43 -2.38
CA ASN A 269 1.30 21.40 -3.22
C ASN A 269 1.78 20.78 -4.54
N VAL A 270 2.14 19.49 -4.53
CA VAL A 270 2.45 18.69 -5.72
C VAL A 270 1.50 17.52 -5.77
N ASN A 271 0.86 17.34 -6.92
CA ASN A 271 -0.12 16.29 -7.18
C ASN A 271 0.04 15.84 -8.64
N TRP A 272 0.97 14.93 -8.89
CA TRP A 272 1.40 14.52 -10.22
C TRP A 272 1.43 13.01 -10.38
N ALA A 273 1.01 12.53 -11.55
CA ALA A 273 1.13 11.14 -11.95
C ALA A 273 1.48 11.03 -13.44
N SER A 274 2.18 9.97 -13.82
CA SER A 274 2.54 9.66 -15.20
C SER A 274 2.74 8.16 -15.38
N SER A 275 2.54 7.66 -16.59
CA SER A 275 2.82 6.27 -16.94
C SER A 275 3.91 6.17 -18.02
N GLY A 276 4.45 4.97 -18.19
CA GLY A 276 5.38 4.66 -19.27
C GLY A 276 6.47 3.66 -18.93
N LYS A 277 7.19 3.23 -19.96
CA LYS A 277 8.29 2.25 -19.85
C LYS A 277 9.45 2.74 -18.96
N TRP A 278 9.63 4.06 -18.85
CA TRP A 278 10.64 4.66 -17.98
C TRP A 278 10.42 4.33 -16.50
N VAL A 279 9.16 4.10 -16.07
CA VAL A 279 8.83 3.75 -14.67
C VAL A 279 9.37 2.37 -14.33
N HIS A 280 9.24 1.39 -15.24
CA HIS A 280 9.85 0.07 -15.08
C HIS A 280 11.38 0.16 -14.91
N ALA A 281 12.07 0.90 -15.77
CA ALA A 281 13.51 1.10 -15.65
C ALA A 281 13.91 1.82 -14.35
N ALA A 282 13.14 2.83 -13.95
CA ALA A 282 13.35 3.57 -12.71
C ALA A 282 13.14 2.68 -11.48
N LYS A 283 12.12 1.78 -11.50
CA LYS A 283 11.87 0.84 -10.40
C LYS A 283 13.04 -0.15 -10.23
N ILE A 284 13.56 -0.72 -11.32
CA ILE A 284 14.73 -1.61 -11.28
C ILE A 284 15.96 -0.88 -10.70
N ALA A 285 16.21 0.35 -11.14
CA ALA A 285 17.31 1.16 -10.62
C ALA A 285 17.13 1.46 -9.12
N PHE A 286 15.90 1.84 -8.72
CA PHE A 286 15.55 2.10 -7.32
C PHE A 286 15.73 0.86 -6.45
N GLU A 287 15.29 -0.31 -6.90
CA GLU A 287 15.45 -1.57 -6.16
C GLU A 287 16.93 -1.87 -5.87
N LYS A 288 17.78 -1.83 -6.89
CA LYS A 288 19.23 -2.04 -6.74
C LYS A 288 19.86 -1.03 -5.78
N TYR A 289 19.47 0.23 -5.90
CA TYR A 289 19.91 1.30 -5.02
C TYR A 289 19.48 1.04 -3.57
N PHE A 290 18.19 0.74 -3.35
CA PHE A 290 17.62 0.55 -2.02
C PHE A 290 18.22 -0.67 -1.30
N ILE A 291 18.38 -1.80 -2.00
CA ILE A 291 19.05 -2.99 -1.46
C ILE A 291 20.49 -2.68 -1.06
N ARG A 292 21.23 -1.93 -1.89
CA ARG A 292 22.60 -1.51 -1.55
C ARG A 292 22.65 -0.61 -0.33
N LYS A 293 21.77 0.38 -0.26
CA LYS A 293 21.60 1.29 0.90
C LYS A 293 21.39 0.50 2.18
N MET A 294 20.44 -0.44 2.17
CA MET A 294 20.12 -1.27 3.33
C MET A 294 21.29 -2.19 3.75
N ARG A 295 21.96 -2.83 2.79
CA ARG A 295 23.13 -3.69 3.06
C ARG A 295 24.29 -2.93 3.69
N LYS A 296 24.45 -1.66 3.38
CA LYS A 296 25.47 -0.79 3.96
C LYS A 296 25.09 -0.18 5.30
N GLY A 297 23.82 -0.26 5.70
CA GLY A 297 23.29 0.42 6.87
C GLY A 297 23.25 1.94 6.74
N GLU A 298 23.25 2.47 5.51
CA GLU A 298 23.19 3.90 5.25
C GLU A 298 21.73 4.35 5.28
N SER A 299 21.33 5.21 6.23
CA SER A 299 19.97 5.73 6.30
C SER A 299 19.76 6.96 5.39
N GLU A 300 20.76 7.83 5.27
CA GLU A 300 20.70 9.07 4.49
C GLU A 300 22.03 9.34 3.76
N PRO A 301 22.33 8.60 2.67
CA PRO A 301 23.53 8.85 1.90
C PRO A 301 23.49 10.25 1.29
N PHE A 302 24.64 10.94 1.26
CA PHE A 302 24.74 12.34 0.82
C PHE A 302 24.22 12.57 -0.60
N TYR A 303 24.39 11.60 -1.49
CA TYR A 303 23.92 11.66 -2.88
C TYR A 303 22.40 11.56 -2.99
N GLU A 304 21.72 10.85 -2.06
CA GLU A 304 20.27 10.84 -1.97
C GLU A 304 19.75 12.21 -1.54
N THR A 305 20.33 12.78 -0.49
CA THR A 305 19.99 14.12 -0.02
C THR A 305 20.17 15.16 -1.11
N ALA A 306 21.29 15.11 -1.85
CA ALA A 306 21.55 16.01 -2.97
C ALA A 306 20.50 15.86 -4.09
N ALA A 307 20.18 14.63 -4.50
CA ALA A 307 19.18 14.36 -5.52
C ALA A 307 17.76 14.82 -5.11
N LEU A 308 17.35 14.55 -3.88
CA LEU A 308 16.07 15.00 -3.34
C LEU A 308 15.97 16.52 -3.27
N ASN A 309 17.04 17.18 -2.84
CA ASN A 309 17.10 18.66 -2.79
C ASN A 309 16.99 19.28 -4.19
N MET A 310 17.65 18.70 -5.21
CA MET A 310 17.52 19.14 -6.60
C MET A 310 16.08 19.01 -7.13
N LEU A 311 15.32 18.02 -6.62
CA LEU A 311 13.92 17.81 -6.96
C LEU A 311 12.95 18.60 -6.06
N GLY A 312 13.45 19.40 -5.14
CA GLY A 312 12.61 20.14 -4.18
C GLY A 312 11.88 19.24 -3.17
N ILE A 313 12.38 18.02 -2.94
CA ILE A 313 11.78 17.04 -2.05
C ILE A 313 12.53 17.00 -0.74
N SER A 314 11.89 17.36 0.37
CA SER A 314 12.47 17.32 1.72
C SER A 314 11.78 16.26 2.58
N LYS A 315 12.55 15.61 3.47
CA LYS A 315 12.02 14.71 4.50
C LYS A 315 11.47 15.47 5.71
N LEU A 316 12.00 16.65 5.98
CA LEU A 316 11.60 17.47 7.14
C LEU A 316 10.94 18.76 6.68
N LYS A 317 9.91 19.18 7.41
CA LYS A 317 9.35 20.53 7.28
C LYS A 317 10.37 21.55 7.74
N GLN A 318 10.43 22.69 7.05
CA GLN A 318 11.22 23.81 7.53
C GLN A 318 10.70 24.25 8.89
N VAL A 319 11.58 24.35 9.86
CA VAL A 319 11.26 24.96 11.16
C VAL A 319 11.24 26.45 10.94
N ILE A 320 10.04 27.04 10.91
CA ILE A 320 9.93 28.50 10.99
C ILE A 320 10.30 28.84 12.44
N THR A 321 11.48 29.40 12.64
CA THR A 321 11.86 30.04 13.90
C THR A 321 11.20 31.40 13.90
N ASP A 322 10.11 31.52 14.69
CA ASP A 322 9.55 32.83 15.05
C ASP A 322 10.55 33.62 15.87
#